data_2a0c49b00d82e9175b0ffe6d3e98934d
#
_entry.id   2a0c49b00d82e9175b0ffe6d3e98934d
#
_cell.length_a   1.000
_cell.length_b   1.000
_cell.length_c   1.000
_cell.angle_alpha   90.00
_cell.angle_beta   90.00
_cell.angle_gamma   90.00
#
_symmetry.space_group_name_H-M   'P 1'
#
loop_
_entity.id
_entity.type
_entity.pdbx_description
1 polymer ?
#
loop_
_entity_poly.entity_id
_entity_poly.type
_entity_poly.pdbx_seq_one_letter_code
_entity_poly.pdbx_strand_id
1 'polypeptide(L)'
;PDFAALLYDETCETGNSTAVHAAGLTLQSLQKYYARVQVWADTAAGPQQTLWSEPAVFITALLDPAAEWKAEFVSAESPETCRESSAGTMVRAAFTVKPGLRAAYACTTALGLYNVYLNGQKVSTDEMTPGWTSYNRRLLYQTYEVTDMLHPGLNMAGAMLGAGWYKGVMGLTRSRNNYG
;
A
#
# COMPACT_ATOMS: atom_id res chain seq x y z
N PRO A 1 7.81 -19.39 -6.91
CA PRO A 1 6.65 -20.00 -7.58
C PRO A 1 7.11 -20.90 -8.71
N ASP A 2 6.42 -22.04 -8.89
CA ASP A 2 6.71 -22.99 -9.96
C ASP A 2 5.90 -22.75 -11.25
N PHE A 3 4.91 -21.87 -11.18
CA PHE A 3 3.97 -21.55 -12.27
C PHE A 3 3.22 -22.78 -12.82
N ALA A 4 3.02 -23.82 -12.00
CA ALA A 4 2.30 -25.02 -12.39
C ALA A 4 0.78 -24.78 -12.55
N ALA A 5 0.23 -23.83 -11.82
CA ALA A 5 -1.16 -23.38 -11.94
C ALA A 5 -1.20 -21.92 -12.34
N LEU A 6 -1.64 -21.64 -13.57
CA LEU A 6 -1.71 -20.30 -14.13
C LEU A 6 -3.12 -19.72 -13.93
N LEU A 7 -3.18 -18.48 -13.46
CA LEU A 7 -4.41 -17.70 -13.47
C LEU A 7 -4.65 -17.06 -14.83
N TYR A 8 -3.57 -16.77 -15.53
CA TYR A 8 -3.58 -16.06 -16.82
C TYR A 8 -2.35 -16.45 -17.64
N ASP A 9 -2.55 -16.77 -18.90
CA ASP A 9 -1.50 -17.05 -19.88
C ASP A 9 -1.98 -16.61 -21.24
N GLU A 10 -1.38 -15.57 -21.79
CA GLU A 10 -1.78 -15.02 -23.09
C GLU A 10 -0.56 -14.48 -23.84
N THR A 11 -0.60 -14.62 -25.15
CA THR A 11 0.37 -14.01 -26.06
C THR A 11 -0.24 -12.77 -26.70
N CYS A 12 0.45 -11.63 -26.60
CA CYS A 12 0.03 -10.36 -27.16
C CYS A 12 1.04 -9.90 -28.22
N GLU A 13 0.60 -9.65 -29.44
CA GLU A 13 1.41 -8.99 -30.47
C GLU A 13 1.31 -7.47 -30.28
N THR A 14 2.42 -6.83 -29.95
CA THR A 14 2.46 -5.40 -29.73
C THR A 14 3.85 -4.84 -29.97
N GLY A 15 3.94 -3.62 -30.46
CA GLY A 15 5.17 -2.84 -30.51
C GLY A 15 5.47 -2.07 -29.20
N ASN A 16 4.60 -2.18 -28.20
CA ASN A 16 4.77 -1.47 -26.92
C ASN A 16 5.64 -2.31 -25.98
N SER A 17 6.64 -1.68 -25.39
CA SER A 17 7.45 -2.27 -24.34
C SER A 17 6.91 -2.01 -22.92
N THR A 18 5.90 -1.16 -22.81
CA THR A 18 5.26 -0.77 -21.54
C THR A 18 3.75 -0.72 -21.72
N ALA A 19 3.02 -0.75 -20.61
CA ALA A 19 1.56 -0.66 -20.58
C ALA A 19 0.85 -1.72 -21.44
N VAL A 20 1.40 -2.93 -21.50
CA VAL A 20 0.73 -4.05 -22.13
C VAL A 20 -0.40 -4.53 -21.25
N HIS A 21 -1.62 -4.51 -21.77
CA HIS A 21 -2.81 -4.92 -21.03
C HIS A 21 -2.99 -6.45 -21.02
N ALA A 22 -3.20 -7.00 -19.84
CA ALA A 22 -3.64 -8.37 -19.64
C ALA A 22 -5.17 -8.41 -19.74
N ALA A 23 -5.68 -8.54 -20.98
CA ALA A 23 -7.12 -8.53 -21.24
C ALA A 23 -7.79 -9.76 -20.61
N GLY A 24 -8.90 -9.57 -19.89
CA GLY A 24 -9.63 -10.65 -19.22
C GLY A 24 -9.04 -11.17 -17.91
N LEU A 25 -7.88 -10.65 -17.47
CA LEU A 25 -7.34 -10.98 -16.17
C LEU A 25 -8.22 -10.42 -15.06
N THR A 26 -8.71 -11.29 -14.18
CA THR A 26 -9.47 -10.91 -12.99
C THR A 26 -8.65 -11.15 -11.74
N LEU A 27 -8.39 -10.09 -10.99
CA LEU A 27 -7.65 -10.14 -9.74
C LEU A 27 -8.59 -10.01 -8.54
N GLN A 28 -8.12 -10.43 -7.36
CA GLN A 28 -8.80 -10.24 -6.08
C GLN A 28 -8.06 -9.19 -5.25
N SER A 29 -8.79 -8.49 -4.39
CA SER A 29 -8.21 -7.54 -3.45
C SER A 29 -7.30 -8.23 -2.43
N LEU A 30 -6.23 -7.56 -2.03
CA LEU A 30 -5.30 -8.01 -0.98
C LEU A 30 -4.76 -9.42 -1.25
N GLN A 31 -4.39 -9.68 -2.49
CA GLN A 31 -3.86 -10.97 -2.91
C GLN A 31 -2.45 -10.80 -3.49
N LYS A 32 -1.54 -11.69 -3.12
CA LYS A 32 -0.20 -11.76 -3.69
C LYS A 32 -0.23 -12.55 -4.99
N TYR A 33 0.36 -11.96 -6.03
CA TYR A 33 0.50 -12.57 -7.35
C TYR A 33 1.94 -12.58 -7.80
N TYR A 34 2.23 -13.52 -8.69
CA TYR A 34 3.52 -13.66 -9.35
C TYR A 34 3.31 -13.58 -10.85
N ALA A 35 4.16 -12.82 -11.52
CA ALA A 35 4.12 -12.68 -12.97
C ALA A 35 5.51 -12.90 -13.56
N ARG A 36 5.56 -13.46 -14.74
CA ARG A 36 6.75 -13.51 -15.58
C ARG A 36 6.37 -13.26 -17.02
N VAL A 37 7.30 -12.80 -17.81
CA VAL A 37 7.11 -12.51 -19.22
C VAL A 37 8.17 -13.20 -20.07
N GLN A 38 7.79 -13.51 -21.27
CA GLN A 38 8.69 -13.99 -22.32
C GLN A 38 8.42 -13.16 -23.57
N VAL A 39 9.42 -12.84 -24.33
CA VAL A 39 9.32 -11.98 -25.52
C VAL A 39 9.80 -12.73 -26.73
N TRP A 40 9.08 -12.59 -27.80
CA TRP A 40 9.48 -13.00 -29.16
C TRP A 40 9.69 -11.74 -29.98
N ALA A 41 10.75 -11.69 -30.74
CA ALA A 41 11.05 -10.56 -31.60
C ALA A 41 11.57 -11.05 -32.95
N ASP A 42 11.12 -10.44 -34.03
CA ASP A 42 11.72 -10.60 -35.33
C ASP A 42 12.97 -9.75 -35.41
N THR A 43 14.10 -10.41 -35.65
CA THR A 43 15.40 -9.75 -35.79
C THR A 43 15.97 -9.95 -37.17
N ALA A 44 17.01 -9.22 -37.54
CA ALA A 44 17.72 -9.40 -38.79
C ALA A 44 18.29 -10.85 -38.99
N ALA A 45 18.48 -11.56 -37.88
CA ALA A 45 18.93 -12.96 -37.85
C ALA A 45 17.76 -13.98 -37.83
N GLY A 46 16.52 -13.51 -37.94
CA GLY A 46 15.29 -14.30 -37.81
C GLY A 46 14.58 -14.15 -36.50
N PRO A 47 13.43 -14.84 -36.30
CA PRO A 47 12.68 -14.81 -35.07
C PRO A 47 13.51 -15.32 -33.90
N GLN A 48 13.51 -14.58 -32.79
CA GLN A 48 14.21 -14.94 -31.57
C GLN A 48 13.24 -14.91 -30.39
N GLN A 49 13.44 -15.80 -29.45
CA GLN A 49 12.68 -15.93 -28.21
C GLN A 49 13.61 -15.76 -27.01
N THR A 50 13.22 -14.95 -26.04
CA THR A 50 13.95 -14.83 -24.78
C THR A 50 13.69 -16.04 -23.87
N LEU A 51 14.50 -16.21 -22.85
CA LEU A 51 14.10 -17.00 -21.68
C LEU A 51 12.95 -16.28 -20.96
N TRP A 52 12.26 -16.99 -20.08
CA TRP A 52 11.34 -16.37 -19.13
C TRP A 52 12.07 -15.38 -18.25
N SER A 53 11.46 -14.25 -17.96
CA SER A 53 11.96 -13.33 -16.96
C SER A 53 12.00 -13.98 -15.57
N GLU A 54 12.79 -13.43 -14.66
CA GLU A 54 12.63 -13.71 -13.24
C GLU A 54 11.19 -13.37 -12.81
N PRO A 55 10.62 -14.12 -11.85
CA PRO A 55 9.30 -13.84 -11.33
C PRO A 55 9.24 -12.46 -10.67
N ALA A 56 8.38 -11.61 -11.14
CA ALA A 56 7.96 -10.40 -10.44
C ALA A 56 6.85 -10.74 -9.44
N VAL A 57 6.86 -10.13 -8.27
CA VAL A 57 5.83 -10.26 -7.26
C VAL A 57 5.13 -8.93 -7.04
N PHE A 58 3.80 -8.96 -6.91
CA PHE A 58 3.02 -7.79 -6.52
C PHE A 58 1.83 -8.20 -5.66
N ILE A 59 1.32 -7.25 -4.90
CA ILE A 59 0.14 -7.40 -4.07
C ILE A 59 -0.90 -6.42 -4.57
N THR A 60 -2.11 -6.89 -4.78
CA THR A 60 -3.23 -6.01 -5.12
C THR A 60 -3.63 -5.18 -3.90
N ALA A 61 -3.98 -3.93 -4.15
CA ALA A 61 -4.67 -3.09 -3.19
C ALA A 61 -6.15 -3.52 -3.07
N LEU A 62 -6.96 -2.73 -2.36
CA LEU A 62 -8.43 -2.87 -2.42
C LEU A 62 -8.90 -2.45 -3.82
N LEU A 63 -9.54 -3.35 -4.53
CA LEU A 63 -10.00 -3.10 -5.90
C LEU A 63 -11.30 -2.31 -5.93
N ASP A 64 -12.11 -2.42 -4.87
CA ASP A 64 -13.26 -1.57 -4.60
C ASP A 64 -13.13 -0.94 -3.19
N PRO A 65 -12.32 0.13 -3.04
CA PRO A 65 -12.10 0.73 -1.73
C PRO A 65 -13.39 1.26 -1.09
N ALA A 66 -14.38 1.67 -1.89
CA ALA A 66 -15.64 2.20 -1.37
C ALA A 66 -16.45 1.12 -0.62
N ALA A 67 -16.40 -0.12 -1.10
CA ALA A 67 -17.08 -1.24 -0.47
C ALA A 67 -16.22 -1.97 0.57
N GLU A 68 -14.90 -2.01 0.36
CA GLU A 68 -13.98 -2.86 1.13
C GLU A 68 -13.30 -2.14 2.30
N TRP A 69 -13.14 -0.81 2.25
CA TRP A 69 -12.58 -0.04 3.34
C TRP A 69 -13.54 0.01 4.53
N LYS A 70 -13.13 -0.55 5.66
CA LYS A 70 -13.97 -0.67 6.87
C LYS A 70 -13.46 0.17 8.04
N ALA A 71 -12.25 0.72 7.94
CA ALA A 71 -11.67 1.49 9.02
C ALA A 71 -12.27 2.91 9.07
N GLU A 72 -12.36 3.44 10.27
CA GLU A 72 -12.71 4.83 10.54
C GLU A 72 -11.45 5.62 10.90
N PHE A 73 -11.48 6.93 10.66
CA PHE A 73 -10.42 7.81 11.12
C PHE A 73 -10.49 7.94 12.64
N VAL A 74 -9.31 7.84 13.26
CA VAL A 74 -9.15 8.06 14.70
C VAL A 74 -8.23 9.25 14.92
N SER A 75 -8.48 10.04 15.96
CA SER A 75 -7.63 11.13 16.39
C SER A 75 -7.46 11.09 17.90
N ALA A 76 -6.35 11.64 18.40
CA ALA A 76 -6.25 11.92 19.82
C ALA A 76 -7.15 13.13 20.15
N GLU A 77 -8.00 12.97 21.12
CA GLU A 77 -8.79 14.08 21.64
C GLU A 77 -7.89 15.06 22.41
N SER A 78 -7.53 16.15 21.78
CA SER A 78 -6.98 17.32 22.45
C SER A 78 -7.42 18.58 21.72
N PRO A 79 -8.31 19.37 22.32
CA PRO A 79 -8.77 20.65 21.76
C PRO A 79 -7.65 21.70 21.64
N GLU A 80 -6.56 21.54 22.38
CA GLU A 80 -5.51 22.55 22.50
C GLU A 80 -4.41 22.43 21.44
N THR A 81 -4.28 21.29 20.77
CA THR A 81 -3.20 21.02 19.84
C THR A 81 -3.44 21.54 18.42
N CYS A 82 -4.58 22.14 18.14
CA CYS A 82 -4.95 22.58 16.80
C CYS A 82 -4.29 23.88 16.33
N ARG A 83 -3.68 24.66 17.20
CA ARG A 83 -3.23 26.03 16.87
C ARG A 83 -1.74 26.21 16.73
N GLU A 84 -0.93 25.35 17.30
CA GLU A 84 0.52 25.45 17.25
C GLU A 84 1.16 24.17 16.73
N SER A 85 2.43 24.21 16.37
CA SER A 85 3.20 23.02 15.99
C SER A 85 3.17 22.02 17.14
N SER A 86 2.34 21.02 17.05
CA SER A 86 2.22 19.98 18.06
C SER A 86 3.30 18.91 17.89
N ALA A 87 3.73 18.34 18.99
CA ALA A 87 4.46 17.08 18.98
C ALA A 87 3.66 16.02 18.21
N GLY A 88 4.34 15.08 17.56
CA GLY A 88 3.68 13.97 16.87
C GLY A 88 2.76 13.20 17.83
N THR A 89 1.58 12.87 17.38
CA THR A 89 0.61 12.08 18.15
C THR A 89 0.92 10.60 18.02
N MET A 90 0.88 9.88 19.13
CA MET A 90 0.98 8.43 19.15
C MET A 90 -0.35 7.80 19.54
N VAL A 91 -0.80 6.84 18.74
CA VAL A 91 -2.00 6.03 19.00
C VAL A 91 -1.62 4.56 19.04
N ARG A 92 -2.36 3.77 19.82
CA ARG A 92 -2.16 2.33 19.88
C ARG A 92 -3.46 1.60 20.18
N ALA A 93 -3.56 0.36 19.70
CA ALA A 93 -4.66 -0.54 20.01
C ALA A 93 -4.15 -1.98 20.09
N ALA A 94 -4.72 -2.73 21.01
CA ALA A 94 -4.50 -4.18 21.10
C ALA A 94 -5.55 -4.91 20.27
N PHE A 95 -5.16 -6.03 19.65
CA PHE A 95 -6.05 -6.91 18.92
C PHE A 95 -5.59 -8.36 19.02
N THR A 96 -6.50 -9.29 18.74
CA THR A 96 -6.22 -10.73 18.86
C THR A 96 -6.23 -11.38 17.49
N VAL A 97 -5.19 -12.14 17.20
CA VAL A 97 -5.07 -12.96 16.00
C VAL A 97 -5.40 -14.42 16.36
N LYS A 98 -6.28 -15.05 15.58
CA LYS A 98 -6.63 -16.47 15.75
C LYS A 98 -5.49 -17.36 15.24
N PRO A 99 -5.32 -18.57 15.78
CA PRO A 99 -4.40 -19.56 15.21
C PRO A 99 -4.73 -19.87 13.75
N GLY A 100 -3.71 -20.21 12.96
CA GLY A 100 -3.87 -20.59 11.55
C GLY A 100 -3.87 -19.41 10.58
N LEU A 101 -3.35 -18.24 10.97
CA LEU A 101 -3.09 -17.14 10.05
C LEU A 101 -2.25 -17.61 8.86
N ARG A 102 -2.70 -17.31 7.65
CA ARG A 102 -1.99 -17.65 6.41
C ARG A 102 -1.40 -16.42 5.72
N ALA A 103 -2.16 -15.32 5.72
CA ALA A 103 -1.74 -14.05 5.18
C ALA A 103 -2.45 -12.91 5.92
N ALA A 104 -1.77 -11.80 6.11
CA ALA A 104 -2.33 -10.58 6.68
C ALA A 104 -1.78 -9.36 5.93
N TYR A 105 -2.67 -8.42 5.67
CA TYR A 105 -2.34 -7.16 5.02
C TYR A 105 -2.84 -6.00 5.86
N ALA A 106 -2.02 -4.96 5.99
CA ALA A 106 -2.39 -3.72 6.64
C ALA A 106 -2.61 -2.64 5.57
N CYS A 107 -3.83 -2.17 5.43
CA CYS A 107 -4.16 -0.99 4.62
C CYS A 107 -4.18 0.23 5.53
N THR A 108 -3.31 1.20 5.30
CA THR A 108 -3.09 2.32 6.20
C THR A 108 -3.08 3.65 5.48
N THR A 109 -3.69 4.65 6.12
CA THR A 109 -3.68 6.03 5.65
C THR A 109 -3.77 6.99 6.82
N ALA A 110 -3.50 8.28 6.57
CA ALA A 110 -3.72 9.35 7.53
C ALA A 110 -3.97 10.68 6.81
N LEU A 111 -4.66 11.58 7.49
CA LEU A 111 -4.68 12.98 7.16
C LEU A 111 -3.45 13.63 7.79
N GLY A 112 -2.39 13.78 7.00
CA GLY A 112 -1.07 14.16 7.45
C GLY A 112 -0.02 13.10 7.11
N LEU A 113 0.86 12.80 8.04
CA LEU A 113 1.90 11.77 7.89
C LEU A 113 1.74 10.70 8.97
N TYR A 114 2.19 9.48 8.68
CA TYR A 114 2.20 8.40 9.67
C TYR A 114 3.39 7.45 9.51
N ASN A 115 3.74 6.80 10.62
CA ASN A 115 4.50 5.57 10.66
C ASN A 115 3.70 4.54 11.47
N VAL A 116 3.51 3.35 10.93
CA VAL A 116 2.79 2.25 11.58
C VAL A 116 3.76 1.23 12.14
N TYR A 117 3.41 0.72 13.30
CA TYR A 117 4.16 -0.29 14.03
C TYR A 117 3.26 -1.46 14.41
N LEU A 118 3.77 -2.68 14.30
CA LEU A 118 3.14 -3.89 14.83
C LEU A 118 4.11 -4.55 15.79
N ASN A 119 3.65 -4.85 16.99
CA ASN A 119 4.43 -5.50 18.04
C ASN A 119 5.80 -4.83 18.29
N GLY A 120 5.85 -3.49 18.18
CA GLY A 120 7.05 -2.69 18.38
C GLY A 120 7.96 -2.54 17.16
N GLN A 121 7.68 -3.20 16.04
CA GLN A 121 8.45 -3.10 14.81
C GLN A 121 7.76 -2.17 13.80
N LYS A 122 8.51 -1.30 13.14
CA LYS A 122 8.00 -0.46 12.04
C LYS A 122 7.60 -1.37 10.88
N VAL A 123 6.40 -1.15 10.33
CA VAL A 123 5.81 -2.01 9.29
C VAL A 123 6.54 -1.87 7.95
N SER A 124 7.06 -0.71 7.64
CA SER A 124 7.75 -0.43 6.37
C SER A 124 8.90 0.55 6.58
N THR A 125 9.84 0.55 5.66
CA THR A 125 10.89 1.57 5.54
C THR A 125 10.41 2.84 4.83
N ASP A 126 9.16 2.87 4.37
CA ASP A 126 8.57 4.04 3.73
C ASP A 126 8.58 5.23 4.67
N GLU A 127 8.84 6.39 4.10
CA GLU A 127 8.83 7.67 4.80
C GLU A 127 7.83 8.62 4.14
N MET A 128 7.31 9.56 4.92
CA MET A 128 6.36 10.58 4.47
C MET A 128 5.06 10.02 3.89
N THR A 129 4.64 8.83 4.35
CA THR A 129 3.37 8.21 3.98
C THR A 129 2.18 8.97 4.59
N PRO A 130 1.03 9.01 3.91
CA PRO A 130 0.66 8.36 2.65
C PRO A 130 1.09 9.14 1.40
N GLY A 131 1.74 10.27 1.54
CA GLY A 131 2.10 11.20 0.47
C GLY A 131 1.13 12.39 0.39
N TRP A 132 1.49 13.37 -0.43
CA TRP A 132 0.69 14.58 -0.60
C TRP A 132 -0.27 14.47 -1.78
N THR A 133 -1.54 14.78 -1.54
CA THR A 133 -2.59 14.87 -2.55
C THR A 133 -3.51 16.05 -2.25
N SER A 134 -4.46 16.33 -3.12
CA SER A 134 -5.60 17.19 -2.78
C SER A 134 -6.53 16.41 -1.86
N TYR A 135 -6.31 16.48 -0.55
CA TYR A 135 -6.99 15.65 0.46
C TYR A 135 -8.53 15.73 0.43
N ASN A 136 -9.08 16.83 -0.05
CA ASN A 136 -10.52 17.00 -0.26
C ASN A 136 -11.06 16.26 -1.50
N ARG A 137 -10.19 15.65 -2.31
CA ARG A 137 -10.56 14.90 -3.52
C ARG A 137 -10.05 13.48 -3.51
N ARG A 138 -8.84 13.26 -3.01
CA ARG A 138 -8.17 11.97 -3.04
C ARG A 138 -7.19 11.83 -1.89
N LEU A 139 -7.27 10.70 -1.21
CA LEU A 139 -6.32 10.28 -0.20
C LEU A 139 -5.66 8.99 -0.66
N LEU A 140 -4.34 8.93 -0.59
CA LEU A 140 -3.60 7.70 -0.84
C LEU A 140 -3.60 6.82 0.41
N TYR A 141 -3.49 5.53 0.23
CA TYR A 141 -3.22 4.58 1.30
C TYR A 141 -2.13 3.60 0.84
N GLN A 142 -1.43 2.99 1.78
CA GLN A 142 -0.46 1.94 1.53
C GLN A 142 -1.04 0.60 1.96
N THR A 143 -0.60 -0.45 1.26
CA THR A 143 -0.92 -1.85 1.59
C THR A 143 0.38 -2.58 1.89
N TYR A 144 0.50 -3.10 3.10
CA TYR A 144 1.67 -3.82 3.58
C TYR A 144 1.33 -5.27 3.87
N GLU A 145 2.17 -6.21 3.42
CA GLU A 145 2.10 -7.58 3.91
C GLU A 145 2.73 -7.63 5.30
N VAL A 146 1.96 -8.07 6.28
CA VAL A 146 2.37 -8.05 7.70
C VAL A 146 2.25 -9.43 8.36
N THR A 147 2.16 -10.48 7.57
CA THR A 147 1.95 -11.85 8.04
C THR A 147 2.99 -12.25 9.09
N ASP A 148 4.26 -12.02 8.81
CA ASP A 148 5.39 -12.42 9.67
C ASP A 148 5.57 -11.52 10.90
N MET A 149 4.84 -10.40 10.97
CA MET A 149 4.86 -9.48 12.11
C MET A 149 3.81 -9.83 13.17
N LEU A 150 2.94 -10.79 12.88
CA LEU A 150 1.82 -11.19 13.73
C LEU A 150 2.02 -12.60 14.28
N HIS A 151 1.48 -12.80 15.48
CA HIS A 151 1.46 -14.12 16.12
C HIS A 151 0.06 -14.43 16.65
N PRO A 152 -0.29 -15.72 16.84
CA PRO A 152 -1.53 -16.08 17.51
C PRO A 152 -1.63 -15.48 18.91
N GLY A 153 -2.80 -15.00 19.27
CA GLY A 153 -3.06 -14.32 20.53
C GLY A 153 -2.97 -12.81 20.44
N LEU A 154 -2.57 -12.16 21.52
CA LEU A 154 -2.59 -10.70 21.65
C LEU A 154 -1.46 -10.06 20.83
N ASN A 155 -1.81 -9.11 20.01
CA ASN A 155 -0.90 -8.26 19.23
C ASN A 155 -1.18 -6.79 19.51
N MET A 156 -0.23 -5.92 19.21
CA MET A 156 -0.32 -4.48 19.41
C MET A 156 -0.06 -3.75 18.09
N ALA A 157 -1.00 -2.94 17.66
CA ALA A 157 -0.81 -1.96 16.60
C ALA A 157 -0.54 -0.59 17.21
N GLY A 158 0.36 0.17 16.62
CA GLY A 158 0.66 1.54 17.00
C GLY A 158 0.88 2.41 15.77
N ALA A 159 0.62 3.70 15.89
CA ALA A 159 0.99 4.66 14.86
C ALA A 159 1.53 5.95 15.48
N MET A 160 2.56 6.50 14.84
CA MET A 160 3.01 7.87 15.06
C MET A 160 2.41 8.73 13.95
N LEU A 161 1.75 9.81 14.31
CA LEU A 161 1.07 10.72 13.40
C LEU A 161 1.73 12.08 13.41
N GLY A 162 1.93 12.66 12.25
CA GLY A 162 2.46 14.00 12.04
C GLY A 162 1.50 14.87 11.23
N ALA A 163 1.53 16.18 11.45
CA ALA A 163 0.67 17.13 10.74
C ALA A 163 0.85 17.12 9.23
N GLY A 164 2.08 16.88 8.76
CA GLY A 164 2.41 16.82 7.34
C GLY A 164 1.88 18.01 6.56
N TRP A 165 1.45 17.76 5.34
CA TRP A 165 0.85 18.78 4.46
C TRP A 165 -0.62 19.08 4.78
N TYR A 166 -1.28 18.23 5.57
CA TYR A 166 -2.69 18.41 5.92
C TYR A 166 -2.89 19.58 6.89
N LYS A 167 -2.18 19.55 8.02
CA LYS A 167 -2.27 20.58 9.08
C LYS A 167 -1.00 21.40 9.27
N GLY A 168 0.12 20.93 8.72
CA GLY A 168 1.42 21.57 8.89
C GLY A 168 1.53 22.91 8.19
N VAL A 169 2.64 23.59 8.45
CA VAL A 169 2.97 24.88 7.82
C VAL A 169 3.35 24.63 6.37
N MET A 170 2.70 25.35 5.45
CA MET A 170 2.97 25.27 4.03
C MET A 170 3.27 26.63 3.42
N GLY A 171 4.18 26.60 2.43
CA GLY A 171 4.49 27.72 1.57
C GLY A 171 5.15 28.91 2.27
N LEU A 172 5.39 29.96 1.50
CA LEU A 172 6.01 31.21 1.98
C LEU A 172 5.12 31.97 2.95
N THR A 173 3.81 31.83 2.85
CA THR A 173 2.83 32.47 3.71
C THR A 173 2.71 31.82 5.08
N ARG A 174 3.38 30.67 5.28
CA ARG A 174 3.31 29.88 6.51
C ARG A 174 1.88 29.56 6.93
N SER A 175 0.98 29.36 5.98
CA SER A 175 -0.40 28.94 6.27
C SER A 175 -0.43 27.53 6.90
N ARG A 176 -1.41 27.30 7.75
CA ARG A 176 -1.67 26.03 8.44
C ARG A 176 -3.11 25.59 8.17
N ASN A 177 -3.39 24.33 8.47
CA ASN A 177 -4.72 23.74 8.30
C ASN A 177 -5.29 23.99 6.89
N ASN A 178 -4.48 23.70 5.87
CA ASN A 178 -4.82 24.03 4.48
C ASN A 178 -5.97 23.19 3.93
N TYR A 179 -6.27 22.06 4.57
CA TYR A 179 -7.29 21.10 4.15
C TYR A 179 -8.32 20.76 5.24
N GLY A 180 -8.17 21.27 6.46
CA GLY A 180 -9.09 20.99 7.55
C GLY A 180 -8.68 21.57 8.90
#